data_18f460e340e905060ed21344fe42013b
#
_entry.id   18f460e340e905060ed21344fe42013b
#
_cell.length_a   1.000
_cell.length_b   1.000
_cell.length_c   1.000
_cell.angle_alpha   90.00
_cell.angle_beta   90.00
_cell.angle_gamma   90.00
#
_symmetry.space_group_name_H-M   'P 1'
#
loop_
_entity.id
_entity.type
_entity.pdbx_description
1 polymer ?
#
loop_
_entity_poly.entity_id
_entity_poly.type
_entity_poly.pdbx_seq_one_letter_code
_entity_poly.pdbx_strand_id
1 'polypeptide(L)'
;MLNTLIVGASGYAGAELVSYVNRHPHMTITALTVSAQSNDAGKLISDLHPWLKGIVDLPLQPMSDISEFTDGVDVVFLATAHEVSHDLAPQFLAAGCVVFDLSGAFRVNDGAFYEKYYGFTHQHPDLLAKAVYGLAEWSADKLKEADLIAVPGCYPTAAQLSLKPLIDAGLLDLNQWPVINATSGVSGAGRKAAISNSFCEVSLQPYGVFNHRHHPEITTHLGANVIFTPHLGSFPRGILETITCRLKPGVTKEQVNEAFTQAYADKPLVRLYDKGVPALKNVVGLPFCDIGFAVQGEHLIVVAAEDNLLKGAAAQAMQCANIRFGFPETQALI
;
A
#
# COMPACT_ATOMS: atom_id res chain seq x y z
N MET A 1 18.38 -18.17 -2.28
CA MET A 1 18.22 -16.81 -1.76
C MET A 1 17.83 -15.93 -2.93
N LEU A 2 16.79 -15.13 -2.80
CA LEU A 2 16.40 -14.15 -3.82
C LEU A 2 17.21 -12.86 -3.63
N ASN A 3 17.97 -12.51 -4.62
CA ASN A 3 18.76 -11.29 -4.65
C ASN A 3 17.83 -10.09 -4.84
N THR A 4 17.78 -9.21 -3.86
CA THR A 4 16.75 -8.16 -3.77
C THR A 4 17.37 -6.77 -3.82
N LEU A 5 16.91 -5.97 -4.76
CA LEU A 5 17.23 -4.56 -4.89
C LEU A 5 16.10 -3.69 -4.32
N ILE A 6 16.44 -2.67 -3.54
CA ILE A 6 15.46 -1.69 -3.05
C ILE A 6 15.81 -0.31 -3.62
N VAL A 7 14.97 0.19 -4.51
CA VAL A 7 15.12 1.50 -5.15
C VAL A 7 14.28 2.52 -4.37
N GLY A 8 14.89 3.65 -3.98
CA GLY A 8 14.25 4.63 -3.11
C GLY A 8 14.34 4.26 -1.63
N ALA A 9 15.37 3.53 -1.24
CA ALA A 9 15.55 3.00 0.11
C ALA A 9 15.62 4.08 1.20
N SER A 10 16.00 5.33 0.88
CA SER A 10 16.06 6.44 1.83
C SER A 10 14.69 6.94 2.31
N GLY A 11 13.59 6.58 1.63
CA GLY A 11 12.22 6.91 2.02
C GLY A 11 11.71 6.09 3.22
N TYR A 12 10.59 6.51 3.82
CA TYR A 12 10.01 5.77 4.95
C TYR A 12 9.61 4.34 4.57
N ALA A 13 8.86 4.14 3.48
CA ALA A 13 8.47 2.80 3.03
C ALA A 13 9.69 1.98 2.59
N GLY A 14 10.70 2.62 1.95
CA GLY A 14 11.95 1.97 1.59
C GLY A 14 12.71 1.42 2.79
N ALA A 15 12.80 2.19 3.88
CA ALA A 15 13.44 1.73 5.12
C ALA A 15 12.71 0.56 5.78
N GLU A 16 11.36 0.55 5.74
CA GLU A 16 10.57 -0.60 6.22
C GLU A 16 10.83 -1.86 5.37
N LEU A 17 10.93 -1.71 4.04
CA LEU A 17 11.31 -2.81 3.14
C LEU A 17 12.71 -3.35 3.48
N VAL A 18 13.68 -2.45 3.73
CA VAL A 18 15.03 -2.85 4.16
C VAL A 18 14.98 -3.75 5.39
N SER A 19 14.18 -3.38 6.39
CA SER A 19 13.99 -4.18 7.60
C SER A 19 13.36 -5.55 7.29
N TYR A 20 12.31 -5.58 6.46
CA TYR A 20 11.63 -6.82 6.11
C TYR A 20 12.53 -7.76 5.30
N VAL A 21 13.22 -7.26 4.27
CA VAL A 21 14.12 -8.06 3.44
C VAL A 21 15.29 -8.59 4.27
N ASN A 22 15.88 -7.77 5.15
CA ASN A 22 17.00 -8.18 5.99
C ASN A 22 16.67 -9.35 6.93
N ARG A 23 15.46 -9.40 7.47
CA ARG A 23 15.03 -10.51 8.34
C ARG A 23 14.39 -11.68 7.61
N HIS A 24 14.24 -11.58 6.27
CA HIS A 24 13.61 -12.62 5.48
C HIS A 24 14.58 -13.79 5.22
N PRO A 25 14.23 -15.05 5.58
CA PRO A 25 15.16 -16.18 5.49
C PRO A 25 15.54 -16.58 4.06
N HIS A 26 14.79 -16.11 3.05
CA HIS A 26 14.98 -16.47 1.64
C HIS A 26 15.31 -15.28 0.74
N MET A 27 15.53 -14.09 1.29
CA MET A 27 15.91 -12.89 0.55
C MET A 27 17.23 -12.32 1.04
N THR A 28 17.97 -11.66 0.16
CA THR A 28 19.24 -10.97 0.48
C THR A 28 19.25 -9.60 -0.18
N ILE A 29 19.56 -8.55 0.56
CA ILE A 29 19.73 -7.22 0.01
C ILE A 29 21.00 -7.19 -0.82
N THR A 30 20.89 -6.93 -2.12
CA THR A 30 22.05 -6.74 -3.02
C THR A 30 22.51 -5.30 -3.04
N ALA A 31 21.57 -4.37 -3.09
CA ALA A 31 21.87 -2.95 -3.04
C ALA A 31 20.66 -2.15 -2.50
N LEU A 32 20.97 -1.00 -1.90
CA LEU A 32 20.02 0.04 -1.53
C LEU A 32 20.31 1.26 -2.39
N THR A 33 19.35 1.69 -3.23
CA THR A 33 19.64 2.78 -4.16
C THR A 33 18.79 4.02 -3.92
N VAL A 34 19.35 5.14 -4.32
CA VAL A 34 18.73 6.47 -4.38
C VAL A 34 19.00 7.10 -5.74
N SER A 35 18.32 8.20 -6.09
CA SER A 35 18.64 8.89 -7.34
C SER A 35 20.08 9.38 -7.34
N ALA A 36 20.69 9.47 -8.52
CA ALA A 36 22.08 9.93 -8.69
C ALA A 36 22.33 11.33 -8.07
N GLN A 37 21.32 12.20 -8.06
CA GLN A 37 21.39 13.55 -7.50
C GLN A 37 20.93 13.64 -6.04
N SER A 38 20.70 12.51 -5.38
CA SER A 38 20.23 12.49 -3.99
C SER A 38 21.32 12.98 -3.03
N ASN A 39 20.96 13.88 -2.13
CA ASN A 39 21.83 14.30 -1.02
C ASN A 39 22.09 13.16 0.01
N ASP A 40 21.42 12.05 -0.14
CA ASP A 40 21.56 10.87 0.71
C ASP A 40 22.50 9.82 0.11
N ALA A 41 22.98 10.03 -1.13
CA ALA A 41 23.96 9.13 -1.76
C ALA A 41 25.24 9.01 -0.92
N GLY A 42 25.69 7.77 -0.72
CA GLY A 42 26.88 7.45 0.08
C GLY A 42 26.67 7.40 1.61
N LYS A 43 25.53 7.87 2.13
CA LYS A 43 25.22 7.73 3.55
C LYS A 43 24.80 6.29 3.87
N LEU A 44 25.00 5.86 5.09
CA LEU A 44 24.40 4.61 5.56
C LEU A 44 22.89 4.78 5.73
N ILE A 45 22.12 3.72 5.44
CA ILE A 45 20.67 3.74 5.68
C ILE A 45 20.36 3.99 7.16
N SER A 46 21.19 3.49 8.07
CA SER A 46 21.09 3.69 9.51
C SER A 46 21.39 5.12 9.98
N ASP A 47 22.09 5.95 9.19
CA ASP A 47 22.26 7.37 9.48
C ASP A 47 20.95 8.15 9.29
N LEU A 48 20.12 7.71 8.31
CA LEU A 48 18.83 8.33 8.01
C LEU A 48 17.69 7.75 8.86
N HIS A 49 17.82 6.48 9.22
CA HIS A 49 16.83 5.70 9.95
C HIS A 49 17.54 5.01 11.15
N PRO A 50 17.78 5.74 12.27
CA PRO A 50 18.61 5.26 13.40
C PRO A 50 18.11 3.96 14.04
N TRP A 51 16.83 3.60 13.86
CA TRP A 51 16.28 2.33 14.33
C TRP A 51 16.83 1.10 13.57
N LEU A 52 17.50 1.30 12.42
CA LEU A 52 18.23 0.26 11.67
C LEU A 52 19.69 0.09 12.12
N LYS A 53 20.21 0.96 12.99
CA LYS A 53 21.61 0.95 13.40
C LYS A 53 22.00 -0.38 14.08
N GLY A 54 23.07 -1.01 13.57
CA GLY A 54 23.50 -2.32 14.04
C GLY A 54 22.63 -3.49 13.55
N ILE A 55 21.58 -3.21 12.73
CA ILE A 55 20.74 -4.21 12.07
C ILE A 55 21.07 -4.22 10.59
N VAL A 56 21.00 -3.06 9.93
CA VAL A 56 21.39 -2.86 8.53
C VAL A 56 22.17 -1.55 8.41
N ASP A 57 23.49 -1.65 8.29
CA ASP A 57 24.40 -0.51 8.11
C ASP A 57 24.96 -0.51 6.67
N LEU A 58 24.10 -0.57 5.67
CA LEU A 58 24.47 -0.58 4.25
C LEU A 58 24.45 0.83 3.68
N PRO A 59 25.36 1.15 2.72
CA PRO A 59 25.37 2.44 2.06
C PRO A 59 24.24 2.57 1.03
N LEU A 60 23.73 3.79 0.88
CA LEU A 60 22.81 4.18 -0.17
C LEU A 60 23.61 4.51 -1.44
N GLN A 61 23.47 3.68 -2.46
CA GLN A 61 24.20 3.82 -3.73
C GLN A 61 23.44 4.74 -4.69
N PRO A 62 24.11 5.72 -5.32
CA PRO A 62 23.50 6.53 -6.35
C PRO A 62 23.26 5.68 -7.61
N MET A 63 22.05 5.64 -8.12
CA MET A 63 21.72 4.93 -9.36
C MET A 63 21.71 5.90 -10.52
N SER A 64 22.75 5.85 -11.35
CA SER A 64 22.89 6.62 -12.59
C SER A 64 22.54 5.78 -13.81
N ASP A 65 22.92 4.50 -13.79
CA ASP A 65 22.64 3.51 -14.81
C ASP A 65 22.05 2.26 -14.14
N ILE A 66 20.90 1.82 -14.64
CA ILE A 66 20.22 0.66 -14.12
C ILE A 66 20.99 -0.64 -14.37
N SER A 67 21.78 -0.71 -15.45
CA SER A 67 22.55 -1.90 -15.81
C SER A 67 23.57 -2.30 -14.74
N GLU A 68 24.02 -1.35 -13.93
CA GLU A 68 24.92 -1.61 -12.79
C GLU A 68 24.23 -2.41 -11.65
N PHE A 69 22.90 -2.48 -11.66
CA PHE A 69 22.08 -3.04 -10.58
C PHE A 69 21.16 -4.19 -11.02
N THR A 70 21.34 -4.73 -12.23
CA THR A 70 20.45 -5.80 -12.74
C THR A 70 21.10 -7.19 -12.72
N ASP A 71 22.44 -7.27 -12.70
CA ASP A 71 23.14 -8.55 -12.76
C ASP A 71 22.85 -9.41 -11.51
N GLY A 72 22.27 -10.58 -11.75
CA GLY A 72 21.93 -11.52 -10.70
C GLY A 72 20.83 -11.07 -9.72
N VAL A 73 20.06 -10.01 -10.05
CA VAL A 73 18.93 -9.54 -9.23
C VAL A 73 17.65 -10.24 -9.64
N ASP A 74 16.97 -10.85 -8.66
CA ASP A 74 15.71 -11.57 -8.86
C ASP A 74 14.49 -10.65 -8.59
N VAL A 75 14.59 -9.78 -7.58
CA VAL A 75 13.49 -8.99 -7.04
C VAL A 75 13.85 -7.53 -6.94
N VAL A 76 12.94 -6.66 -7.38
CA VAL A 76 13.09 -5.21 -7.26
C VAL A 76 11.87 -4.61 -6.56
N PHE A 77 12.09 -3.88 -5.48
CA PHE A 77 11.07 -3.02 -4.86
C PHE A 77 11.30 -1.57 -5.28
N LEU A 78 10.32 -0.97 -5.93
CA LEU A 78 10.33 0.44 -6.32
C LEU A 78 9.56 1.28 -5.29
N ALA A 79 10.27 1.95 -4.39
CA ALA A 79 9.73 2.88 -3.40
C ALA A 79 10.04 4.33 -3.80
N THR A 80 9.75 4.69 -5.05
CA THR A 80 10.11 5.95 -5.71
C THR A 80 8.89 6.81 -6.05
N ALA A 81 9.12 8.00 -6.62
CA ALA A 81 8.07 8.79 -7.23
C ALA A 81 7.46 8.05 -8.44
N HIS A 82 6.23 8.42 -8.81
CA HIS A 82 5.44 7.68 -9.82
C HIS A 82 6.10 7.67 -11.18
N GLU A 83 6.61 8.81 -11.63
CA GLU A 83 7.30 8.97 -12.90
C GLU A 83 8.60 8.15 -12.94
N VAL A 84 9.30 8.08 -11.82
CA VAL A 84 10.54 7.30 -11.71
C VAL A 84 10.24 5.80 -11.79
N SER A 85 9.22 5.32 -11.07
CA SER A 85 8.79 3.91 -11.18
C SER A 85 8.29 3.58 -12.58
N HIS A 86 7.52 4.50 -13.22
CA HIS A 86 7.06 4.35 -14.60
C HIS A 86 8.21 4.09 -15.57
N ASP A 87 9.33 4.82 -15.41
CA ASP A 87 10.48 4.71 -16.31
C ASP A 87 11.40 3.53 -15.98
N LEU A 88 11.49 3.14 -14.69
CA LEU A 88 12.38 2.08 -14.25
C LEU A 88 11.79 0.67 -14.38
N ALA A 89 10.49 0.51 -14.11
CA ALA A 89 9.86 -0.81 -14.10
C ALA A 89 10.03 -1.60 -15.41
N PRO A 90 9.85 -0.98 -16.61
CA PRO A 90 10.08 -1.69 -17.88
C PRO A 90 11.51 -2.21 -18.03
N GLN A 91 12.50 -1.47 -17.53
CA GLN A 91 13.90 -1.81 -17.66
C GLN A 91 14.26 -3.00 -16.76
N PHE A 92 13.79 -3.02 -15.51
CA PHE A 92 13.98 -4.15 -14.61
C PHE A 92 13.24 -5.41 -15.09
N LEU A 93 12.04 -5.26 -15.64
CA LEU A 93 11.32 -6.38 -16.26
C LEU A 93 12.08 -6.94 -17.47
N ALA A 94 12.64 -6.09 -18.32
CA ALA A 94 13.46 -6.50 -19.45
C ALA A 94 14.75 -7.23 -19.04
N ALA A 95 15.26 -6.92 -17.85
CA ALA A 95 16.41 -7.61 -17.24
C ALA A 95 16.00 -8.95 -16.56
N GLY A 96 14.70 -9.32 -16.56
CA GLY A 96 14.20 -10.57 -15.99
C GLY A 96 13.87 -10.49 -14.49
N CYS A 97 13.85 -9.31 -13.89
CA CYS A 97 13.50 -9.14 -12.49
C CYS A 97 11.96 -9.16 -12.29
N VAL A 98 11.51 -9.64 -11.13
CA VAL A 98 10.14 -9.41 -10.65
C VAL A 98 10.08 -8.06 -9.95
N VAL A 99 9.14 -7.21 -10.35
CA VAL A 99 9.03 -5.82 -9.90
C VAL A 99 7.81 -5.60 -9.02
N PHE A 100 8.02 -5.08 -7.81
CA PHE A 100 6.99 -4.62 -6.89
C PHE A 100 7.02 -3.09 -6.83
N ASP A 101 6.04 -2.46 -7.49
CA ASP A 101 5.92 -1.00 -7.52
C ASP A 101 5.03 -0.48 -6.39
N LEU A 102 5.62 0.21 -5.41
CA LEU A 102 4.89 0.84 -4.31
C LEU A 102 4.36 2.22 -4.70
N SER A 103 4.73 2.72 -5.88
CA SER A 103 4.20 3.98 -6.41
C SER A 103 2.79 3.80 -6.98
N GLY A 104 2.25 4.85 -7.59
CA GLY A 104 0.95 4.75 -8.27
C GLY A 104 1.05 4.47 -9.77
N ALA A 105 2.25 4.17 -10.31
CA ALA A 105 2.49 4.17 -11.75
C ALA A 105 1.72 3.09 -12.53
N PHE A 106 1.35 1.97 -11.91
CA PHE A 106 0.71 0.84 -12.60
C PHE A 106 -0.58 0.34 -11.93
N ARG A 107 -1.23 1.16 -11.08
CA ARG A 107 -2.39 0.72 -10.28
C ARG A 107 -3.72 0.68 -11.02
N VAL A 108 -3.90 1.49 -12.06
CA VAL A 108 -5.17 1.62 -12.78
C VAL A 108 -4.91 1.44 -14.27
N ASN A 109 -5.60 0.51 -14.92
CA ASN A 109 -5.46 0.26 -16.34
C ASN A 109 -6.27 1.27 -17.17
N ASP A 110 -5.90 2.56 -17.06
CA ASP A 110 -6.48 3.67 -17.83
C ASP A 110 -5.45 4.78 -17.99
N GLY A 111 -4.96 5.01 -19.21
CA GLY A 111 -3.97 6.05 -19.50
C GLY A 111 -4.43 7.47 -19.14
N ALA A 112 -5.72 7.80 -19.35
CA ALA A 112 -6.28 9.11 -19.02
C ALA A 112 -6.28 9.40 -17.50
N PHE A 113 -6.32 8.36 -16.68
CA PHE A 113 -6.18 8.47 -15.24
C PHE A 113 -4.83 9.11 -14.84
N TYR A 114 -3.73 8.71 -15.51
CA TYR A 114 -2.39 9.22 -15.20
C TYR A 114 -2.23 10.67 -15.61
N GLU A 115 -2.76 11.08 -16.76
CA GLU A 115 -2.75 12.48 -17.19
C GLU A 115 -3.50 13.37 -16.19
N LYS A 116 -4.69 12.92 -15.75
CA LYS A 116 -5.55 13.69 -14.87
C LYS A 116 -5.04 13.79 -13.42
N TYR A 117 -4.56 12.68 -12.85
CA TYR A 117 -4.27 12.60 -11.41
C TYR A 117 -2.78 12.59 -11.07
N TYR A 118 -1.92 12.27 -12.03
CA TYR A 118 -0.46 12.19 -11.86
C TYR A 118 0.29 13.19 -12.72
N GLY A 119 -0.34 13.78 -13.74
CA GLY A 119 0.23 14.84 -14.57
C GLY A 119 1.24 14.35 -15.61
N PHE A 120 1.23 13.05 -15.96
CA PHE A 120 2.07 12.51 -17.03
C PHE A 120 1.28 11.56 -17.94
N THR A 121 1.71 11.45 -19.20
CA THR A 121 1.16 10.49 -20.16
C THR A 121 1.83 9.13 -19.97
N HIS A 122 1.06 8.09 -19.71
CA HIS A 122 1.58 6.74 -19.50
C HIS A 122 2.08 6.13 -20.81
N GLN A 123 3.40 5.84 -20.89
CA GLN A 123 4.06 5.38 -22.12
C GLN A 123 4.06 3.86 -22.32
N HIS A 124 3.60 3.08 -21.32
CA HIS A 124 3.67 1.61 -21.32
C HIS A 124 2.29 0.95 -21.17
N PRO A 125 1.34 1.12 -22.12
CA PRO A 125 -0.02 0.60 -22.01
C PRO A 125 -0.05 -0.95 -21.90
N ASP A 126 0.87 -1.64 -22.56
CA ASP A 126 0.96 -3.10 -22.50
C ASP A 126 1.37 -3.60 -21.11
N LEU A 127 2.28 -2.91 -20.44
CA LEU A 127 2.67 -3.23 -19.05
C LEU A 127 1.57 -2.86 -18.08
N LEU A 128 0.89 -1.73 -18.32
CA LEU A 128 -0.24 -1.30 -17.52
C LEU A 128 -1.39 -2.35 -17.54
N ALA A 129 -1.64 -2.95 -18.72
CA ALA A 129 -2.62 -4.02 -18.86
C ALA A 129 -2.21 -5.35 -18.21
N LYS A 130 -0.89 -5.60 -18.07
CA LYS A 130 -0.34 -6.83 -17.47
C LYS A 130 -0.08 -6.71 -15.97
N ALA A 131 0.06 -5.49 -15.45
CA ALA A 131 0.32 -5.27 -14.04
C ALA A 131 -0.78 -5.89 -13.17
N VAL A 132 -0.38 -6.65 -12.15
CA VAL A 132 -1.30 -7.22 -11.18
C VAL A 132 -1.43 -6.26 -10.00
N TYR A 133 -2.67 -5.84 -9.72
CA TYR A 133 -2.95 -5.03 -8.53
C TYR A 133 -2.80 -5.87 -7.27
N GLY A 134 -1.83 -5.52 -6.44
CA GLY A 134 -1.31 -6.31 -5.34
C GLY A 134 -2.09 -6.16 -4.03
N LEU A 135 -3.43 -6.13 -4.06
CA LEU A 135 -4.24 -6.35 -2.85
C LEU A 135 -4.21 -7.85 -2.56
N ALA A 136 -3.27 -8.28 -1.72
CA ALA A 136 -2.86 -9.67 -1.57
C ALA A 136 -4.02 -10.61 -1.23
N GLU A 137 -4.94 -10.17 -0.38
CA GLU A 137 -6.09 -10.94 0.05
C GLU A 137 -7.05 -11.32 -1.09
N TRP A 138 -7.07 -10.52 -2.17
CA TRP A 138 -7.97 -10.68 -3.31
C TRP A 138 -7.27 -11.07 -4.61
N SER A 139 -5.94 -10.97 -4.64
CA SER A 139 -5.15 -11.19 -5.86
C SER A 139 -4.19 -12.38 -5.75
N ALA A 140 -4.26 -13.19 -4.69
CA ALA A 140 -3.28 -14.24 -4.39
C ALA A 140 -2.97 -15.15 -5.59
N ASP A 141 -3.98 -15.61 -6.33
CA ASP A 141 -3.76 -16.51 -7.47
C ASP A 141 -3.07 -15.81 -8.66
N LYS A 142 -3.41 -14.54 -8.92
CA LYS A 142 -2.76 -13.76 -9.97
C LYS A 142 -1.32 -13.40 -9.61
N LEU A 143 -1.06 -13.17 -8.32
CA LEU A 143 0.28 -12.83 -7.82
C LEU A 143 1.30 -13.93 -8.04
N LYS A 144 0.89 -15.21 -8.01
CA LYS A 144 1.80 -16.36 -8.19
C LYS A 144 2.59 -16.33 -9.50
N GLU A 145 2.03 -15.70 -10.54
CA GLU A 145 2.61 -15.67 -11.88
C GLU A 145 3.00 -14.25 -12.34
N ALA A 146 2.79 -13.23 -11.49
CA ALA A 146 2.97 -11.84 -11.87
C ALA A 146 4.45 -11.44 -11.86
N ASP A 147 4.92 -10.76 -12.90
CA ASP A 147 6.25 -10.16 -12.94
C ASP A 147 6.23 -8.67 -12.59
N LEU A 148 5.08 -7.99 -12.78
CA LEU A 148 4.85 -6.61 -12.36
C LEU A 148 3.67 -6.55 -11.40
N ILE A 149 3.95 -6.18 -10.16
CA ILE A 149 2.97 -6.06 -9.10
C ILE A 149 2.83 -4.59 -8.69
N ALA A 150 1.65 -4.00 -8.91
CA ALA A 150 1.30 -2.66 -8.47
C ALA A 150 0.73 -2.73 -7.05
N VAL A 151 1.55 -2.39 -6.06
CA VAL A 151 1.15 -2.41 -4.65
C VAL A 151 0.11 -1.31 -4.38
N PRO A 152 -1.04 -1.61 -3.74
CA PRO A 152 -2.09 -0.64 -3.46
C PRO A 152 -1.61 0.60 -2.70
N GLY A 153 -2.31 1.72 -2.86
CA GLY A 153 -2.14 2.87 -1.99
C GLY A 153 -2.61 2.58 -0.56
N CYS A 154 -2.09 3.33 0.40
CA CYS A 154 -2.40 3.08 1.81
C CYS A 154 -3.89 3.24 2.14
N TYR A 155 -4.55 4.33 1.75
CA TYR A 155 -6.00 4.47 1.91
C TYR A 155 -6.80 3.42 1.10
N PRO A 156 -6.47 3.14 -0.20
CA PRO A 156 -7.14 2.09 -0.96
C PRO A 156 -7.07 0.71 -0.30
N THR A 157 -6.00 0.37 0.40
CA THR A 157 -5.89 -0.91 1.11
C THR A 157 -6.98 -1.05 2.17
N ALA A 158 -7.06 -0.12 3.12
CA ALA A 158 -8.07 -0.15 4.19
C ALA A 158 -9.50 -0.04 3.65
N ALA A 159 -9.75 0.87 2.68
CA ALA A 159 -11.07 1.06 2.07
C ALA A 159 -11.58 -0.19 1.37
N GLN A 160 -10.74 -0.83 0.56
CA GLN A 160 -11.12 -2.01 -0.21
C GLN A 160 -11.29 -3.24 0.69
N LEU A 161 -10.40 -3.45 1.67
CA LEU A 161 -10.56 -4.53 2.65
C LEU A 161 -11.86 -4.35 3.47
N SER A 162 -12.32 -3.12 3.69
CA SER A 162 -13.57 -2.85 4.39
C SER A 162 -14.83 -3.04 3.55
N LEU A 163 -14.78 -2.67 2.26
CA LEU A 163 -15.99 -2.61 1.44
C LEU A 163 -16.18 -3.81 0.51
N LYS A 164 -15.09 -4.39 0.03
CA LYS A 164 -15.16 -5.45 -0.97
C LYS A 164 -15.97 -6.67 -0.51
N PRO A 165 -15.80 -7.21 0.71
CA PRO A 165 -16.64 -8.32 1.19
C PRO A 165 -18.14 -8.04 1.13
N LEU A 166 -18.53 -6.82 1.47
CA LEU A 166 -19.92 -6.38 1.54
C LEU A 166 -20.54 -6.17 0.15
N ILE A 167 -19.72 -5.65 -0.79
CA ILE A 167 -20.10 -5.43 -2.18
C ILE A 167 -20.25 -6.77 -2.89
N ASP A 168 -19.28 -7.67 -2.76
CA ASP A 168 -19.27 -9.00 -3.40
C ASP A 168 -20.42 -9.87 -2.87
N ALA A 169 -20.76 -9.77 -1.58
CA ALA A 169 -21.93 -10.41 -0.98
C ALA A 169 -23.27 -9.72 -1.35
N GLY A 170 -23.24 -8.59 -2.03
CA GLY A 170 -24.43 -7.87 -2.48
C GLY A 170 -25.26 -7.26 -1.36
N LEU A 171 -24.66 -6.93 -0.21
CA LEU A 171 -25.34 -6.46 1.00
C LEU A 171 -25.62 -4.95 1.01
N LEU A 172 -24.84 -4.16 0.24
CA LEU A 172 -24.93 -2.69 0.24
C LEU A 172 -25.97 -2.19 -0.77
N ASP A 173 -26.71 -1.13 -0.36
CA ASP A 173 -27.50 -0.31 -1.28
C ASP A 173 -26.58 0.73 -1.94
N LEU A 174 -26.04 0.39 -3.11
CA LEU A 174 -25.11 1.23 -3.85
C LEU A 174 -25.76 2.44 -4.55
N ASN A 175 -27.09 2.63 -4.46
CA ASN A 175 -27.72 3.91 -4.81
C ASN A 175 -27.32 5.02 -3.84
N GLN A 176 -26.90 4.65 -2.64
CA GLN A 176 -26.25 5.53 -1.67
C GLN A 176 -24.78 5.13 -1.59
N TRP A 177 -23.91 5.95 -2.19
CA TRP A 177 -22.47 5.67 -2.22
C TRP A 177 -21.90 5.59 -0.81
N PRO A 178 -21.07 4.59 -0.50
CA PRO A 178 -20.32 4.54 0.76
C PRO A 178 -19.50 5.82 0.96
N VAL A 179 -19.56 6.36 2.17
CA VAL A 179 -18.81 7.58 2.54
C VAL A 179 -17.61 7.18 3.39
N ILE A 180 -16.42 7.43 2.90
CA ILE A 180 -15.13 7.10 3.52
C ILE A 180 -14.50 8.38 4.06
N ASN A 181 -14.47 8.54 5.38
CA ASN A 181 -13.70 9.57 6.05
C ASN A 181 -12.43 8.92 6.59
N ALA A 182 -11.29 9.23 5.98
CA ALA A 182 -10.03 8.59 6.27
C ALA A 182 -9.02 9.59 6.84
N THR A 183 -8.34 9.26 7.93
CA THR A 183 -7.30 10.09 8.53
C THR A 183 -5.97 9.37 8.50
N SER A 184 -4.94 10.01 7.92
CA SER A 184 -3.57 9.49 7.85
C SER A 184 -2.61 10.33 8.66
N GLY A 185 -1.63 9.68 9.27
CA GLY A 185 -0.45 10.34 9.79
C GLY A 185 0.42 10.97 8.70
N VAL A 186 1.23 11.95 9.10
CA VAL A 186 2.04 12.79 8.19
C VAL A 186 3.11 12.01 7.41
N SER A 187 3.53 10.84 7.86
CA SER A 187 4.49 9.99 7.15
C SER A 187 4.01 9.57 5.75
N GLY A 188 2.68 9.59 5.51
CA GLY A 188 2.09 9.36 4.19
C GLY A 188 2.49 10.39 3.13
N ALA A 189 2.93 11.58 3.54
CA ALA A 189 3.47 12.61 2.65
C ALA A 189 4.96 12.37 2.27
N GLY A 190 5.59 11.34 2.83
CA GLY A 190 7.00 11.02 2.59
C GLY A 190 7.97 11.80 3.48
N ARG A 191 9.28 11.52 3.34
CA ARG A 191 10.34 12.07 4.20
C ARG A 191 10.78 13.49 3.79
N LYS A 192 10.44 13.93 2.58
CA LYS A 192 10.82 15.27 2.11
C LYS A 192 10.14 16.34 2.97
N ALA A 193 10.93 17.25 3.54
CA ALA A 193 10.40 18.37 4.30
C ALA A 193 9.56 19.30 3.42
N ALA A 194 8.36 19.64 3.89
CA ALA A 194 7.46 20.59 3.26
C ALA A 194 6.70 21.38 4.34
N ILE A 195 6.23 22.57 4.01
CA ILE A 195 5.45 23.37 4.95
C ILE A 195 4.23 22.59 5.43
N SER A 196 3.52 21.94 4.50
CA SER A 196 2.29 21.16 4.80
C SER A 196 2.46 19.99 5.77
N ASN A 197 3.68 19.52 6.01
CA ASN A 197 4.00 18.46 6.96
C ASN A 197 4.89 18.92 8.13
N SER A 198 5.10 20.25 8.28
CA SER A 198 5.80 20.81 9.41
C SER A 198 4.90 20.87 10.65
N PHE A 199 5.47 20.69 11.84
CA PHE A 199 4.73 20.53 13.11
C PHE A 199 3.74 21.70 13.37
N CYS A 200 4.11 22.95 13.05
CA CYS A 200 3.27 24.13 13.30
C CYS A 200 2.14 24.31 12.28
N GLU A 201 2.23 23.64 11.12
CA GLU A 201 1.25 23.76 10.05
C GLU A 201 0.31 22.55 9.98
N VAL A 202 0.76 21.40 10.51
CA VAL A 202 -0.04 20.17 10.53
C VAL A 202 -1.23 20.35 11.46
N SER A 203 -2.43 20.18 10.91
CA SER A 203 -3.69 20.19 11.63
C SER A 203 -4.58 19.06 11.13
N LEU A 204 -5.53 18.60 11.93
CA LEU A 204 -6.55 17.68 11.45
C LEU A 204 -7.43 18.41 10.42
N GLN A 205 -7.18 18.15 9.15
CA GLN A 205 -7.86 18.85 8.06
C GLN A 205 -8.08 17.94 6.85
N PRO A 206 -9.21 18.09 6.14
CA PRO A 206 -9.41 17.40 4.87
C PRO A 206 -8.51 18.02 3.79
N TYR A 207 -8.10 17.18 2.83
CA TYR A 207 -7.35 17.64 1.66
C TYR A 207 -7.75 16.83 0.43
N GLY A 208 -7.51 17.38 -0.77
CA GLY A 208 -7.76 16.67 -2.03
C GLY A 208 -9.21 16.18 -2.21
N VAL A 209 -10.20 16.90 -1.64
CA VAL A 209 -11.62 16.52 -1.71
C VAL A 209 -12.05 16.41 -3.17
N PHE A 210 -12.58 15.23 -3.57
CA PHE A 210 -12.92 14.83 -4.95
C PHE A 210 -11.77 14.88 -5.96
N ASN A 211 -10.54 15.20 -5.53
CA ASN A 211 -9.37 15.32 -6.41
C ASN A 211 -8.18 14.48 -5.97
N HIS A 212 -8.32 13.69 -4.92
CA HIS A 212 -7.25 12.80 -4.45
C HIS A 212 -7.09 11.59 -5.37
N ARG A 213 -5.86 11.28 -5.78
CA ARG A 213 -5.53 10.18 -6.70
C ARG A 213 -5.97 8.78 -6.22
N HIS A 214 -6.14 8.57 -4.91
CA HIS A 214 -6.66 7.31 -4.36
C HIS A 214 -8.16 7.13 -4.57
N HIS A 215 -8.94 8.19 -4.79
CA HIS A 215 -10.38 8.07 -5.04
C HIS A 215 -10.70 7.19 -6.27
N PRO A 216 -10.17 7.49 -7.47
CA PRO A 216 -10.41 6.61 -8.62
C PRO A 216 -9.76 5.22 -8.48
N GLU A 217 -8.65 5.07 -7.75
CA GLU A 217 -8.07 3.77 -7.44
C GLU A 217 -9.06 2.91 -6.62
N ILE A 218 -9.68 3.48 -5.58
CA ILE A 218 -10.70 2.81 -4.76
C ILE A 218 -11.89 2.41 -5.62
N THR A 219 -12.48 3.34 -6.38
CA THR A 219 -13.68 3.08 -7.20
C THR A 219 -13.44 2.03 -8.26
N THR A 220 -12.30 2.08 -8.94
CA THR A 220 -11.96 1.13 -10.00
C THR A 220 -11.88 -0.30 -9.46
N HIS A 221 -11.17 -0.52 -8.35
CA HIS A 221 -10.96 -1.86 -7.81
C HIS A 221 -12.11 -2.39 -6.97
N LEU A 222 -12.98 -1.52 -6.45
CA LEU A 222 -14.25 -1.93 -5.85
C LEU A 222 -15.34 -2.24 -6.89
N GLY A 223 -15.24 -1.66 -8.09
CA GLY A 223 -16.33 -1.69 -9.07
C GLY A 223 -17.57 -0.91 -8.62
N ALA A 224 -17.41 0.03 -7.69
CA ALA A 224 -18.50 0.82 -7.10
C ALA A 224 -18.03 2.24 -6.79
N ASN A 225 -18.94 3.20 -6.93
CA ASN A 225 -18.66 4.59 -6.55
C ASN A 225 -18.62 4.76 -5.03
N VAL A 226 -17.76 5.64 -4.56
CA VAL A 226 -17.65 6.04 -3.16
C VAL A 226 -17.50 7.55 -3.04
N ILE A 227 -17.74 8.11 -1.85
CA ILE A 227 -17.35 9.46 -1.48
C ILE A 227 -16.12 9.32 -0.57
N PHE A 228 -14.96 9.76 -1.04
CA PHE A 228 -13.71 9.64 -0.30
C PHE A 228 -13.20 11.02 0.13
N THR A 229 -13.03 11.20 1.45
CA THR A 229 -12.50 12.42 2.04
C THR A 229 -11.30 12.10 2.91
N PRO A 230 -10.07 12.26 2.39
CA PRO A 230 -8.86 12.08 3.19
C PRO A 230 -8.60 13.26 4.10
N HIS A 231 -8.09 12.98 5.30
CA HIS A 231 -7.66 13.95 6.29
C HIS A 231 -6.20 13.72 6.65
N LEU A 232 -5.45 14.80 6.85
CA LEU A 232 -4.12 14.73 7.43
C LEU A 232 -4.23 14.94 8.93
N GLY A 233 -3.73 13.99 9.72
CA GLY A 233 -3.74 14.04 11.18
C GLY A 233 -2.39 14.49 11.75
N SER A 234 -2.43 15.15 12.93
CA SER A 234 -1.23 15.65 13.63
C SER A 234 -0.51 14.54 14.40
N PHE A 235 -0.27 13.40 13.74
CA PHE A 235 0.46 12.27 14.31
C PHE A 235 1.34 11.63 13.22
N PRO A 236 2.41 10.92 13.59
CA PRO A 236 3.39 10.46 12.61
C PRO A 236 2.86 9.38 11.69
N ARG A 237 2.06 8.40 12.19
CA ARG A 237 1.92 7.11 11.56
C ARG A 237 0.54 6.48 11.81
N GLY A 238 0.01 5.76 10.83
CA GLY A 238 -1.26 5.05 10.87
C GLY A 238 -2.34 5.69 10.03
N ILE A 239 -3.30 4.87 9.59
CA ILE A 239 -4.55 5.26 8.92
C ILE A 239 -5.72 4.74 9.72
N LEU A 240 -6.71 5.60 9.94
CA LEU A 240 -8.03 5.25 10.47
C LEU A 240 -9.08 5.68 9.46
N GLU A 241 -9.92 4.75 9.03
CA GLU A 241 -11.05 5.02 8.15
C GLU A 241 -12.36 4.76 8.87
N THR A 242 -13.29 5.71 8.82
CA THR A 242 -14.67 5.54 9.23
C THR A 242 -15.53 5.57 7.98
N ILE A 243 -16.17 4.45 7.69
CA ILE A 243 -16.91 4.23 6.45
C ILE A 243 -18.38 4.07 6.79
N THR A 244 -19.21 4.97 6.27
CA THR A 244 -20.67 4.95 6.43
C THR A 244 -21.31 4.35 5.19
N CYS A 245 -22.09 3.29 5.37
CA CYS A 245 -22.78 2.59 4.30
C CYS A 245 -24.28 2.46 4.60
N ARG A 246 -25.07 2.24 3.54
CA ARG A 246 -26.44 1.79 3.66
C ARG A 246 -26.55 0.31 3.26
N LEU A 247 -27.15 -0.49 4.11
CA LEU A 247 -27.51 -1.88 3.83
C LEU A 247 -28.78 -1.93 2.97
N LYS A 248 -28.92 -2.95 2.15
CA LYS A 248 -30.19 -3.25 1.50
C LYS A 248 -31.26 -3.60 2.54
N PRO A 249 -32.56 -3.33 2.25
CA PRO A 249 -33.65 -3.71 3.15
C PRO A 249 -33.60 -5.20 3.53
N GLY A 250 -33.72 -5.48 4.82
CA GLY A 250 -33.74 -6.84 5.37
C GLY A 250 -32.37 -7.49 5.60
N VAL A 251 -31.26 -6.82 5.25
CA VAL A 251 -29.92 -7.30 5.59
C VAL A 251 -29.68 -7.18 7.09
N THR A 252 -29.22 -8.27 7.70
CA THR A 252 -28.98 -8.36 9.16
C THR A 252 -27.50 -8.17 9.51
N LYS A 253 -27.24 -7.91 10.79
CA LYS A 253 -25.87 -7.82 11.33
C LYS A 253 -25.11 -9.13 11.16
N GLU A 254 -25.81 -10.27 11.30
CA GLU A 254 -25.23 -11.60 11.13
C GLU A 254 -24.72 -11.83 9.70
N GLN A 255 -25.47 -11.39 8.70
CA GLN A 255 -25.05 -11.46 7.29
C GLN A 255 -23.81 -10.59 7.01
N VAL A 256 -23.73 -9.40 7.62
CA VAL A 256 -22.53 -8.55 7.53
C VAL A 256 -21.32 -9.25 8.17
N ASN A 257 -21.52 -9.83 9.37
CA ASN A 257 -20.47 -10.59 10.05
C ASN A 257 -20.00 -11.81 9.23
N GLU A 258 -20.95 -12.53 8.64
CA GLU A 258 -20.67 -13.70 7.81
C GLU A 258 -19.84 -13.31 6.56
N ALA A 259 -20.19 -12.23 5.88
CA ALA A 259 -19.45 -11.72 4.72
C ALA A 259 -17.99 -11.43 5.07
N PHE A 260 -17.72 -10.76 6.18
CA PHE A 260 -16.35 -10.52 6.65
C PHE A 260 -15.63 -11.80 7.05
N THR A 261 -16.28 -12.67 7.81
CA THR A 261 -15.69 -13.92 8.28
C THR A 261 -15.33 -14.84 7.12
N GLN A 262 -16.20 -14.98 6.12
CA GLN A 262 -15.92 -15.79 4.93
C GLN A 262 -14.77 -15.20 4.10
N ALA A 263 -14.71 -13.86 3.96
CA ALA A 263 -13.67 -13.20 3.18
C ALA A 263 -12.27 -13.32 3.82
N TYR A 264 -12.19 -13.35 5.15
CA TYR A 264 -10.92 -13.22 5.87
C TYR A 264 -10.55 -14.40 6.76
N ALA A 265 -11.28 -15.53 6.71
CA ALA A 265 -11.02 -16.72 7.53
C ALA A 265 -9.57 -17.26 7.36
N ASP A 266 -9.02 -17.15 6.17
CA ASP A 266 -7.68 -17.61 5.78
C ASP A 266 -6.71 -16.45 5.46
N LYS A 267 -7.02 -15.23 5.86
CA LYS A 267 -6.23 -14.02 5.58
C LYS A 267 -5.54 -13.50 6.85
N PRO A 268 -4.32 -13.99 7.14
CA PRO A 268 -3.69 -13.80 8.45
C PRO A 268 -3.34 -12.35 8.79
N LEU A 269 -3.32 -11.44 7.79
CA LEU A 269 -2.99 -10.03 8.00
C LEU A 269 -4.22 -9.10 8.06
N VAL A 270 -5.44 -9.67 8.05
CA VAL A 270 -6.69 -8.95 8.35
C VAL A 270 -7.25 -9.47 9.67
N ARG A 271 -7.49 -8.59 10.63
CA ARG A 271 -8.06 -8.97 11.94
C ARG A 271 -9.45 -8.37 12.10
N LEU A 272 -10.41 -9.23 12.35
CA LEU A 272 -11.81 -8.83 12.60
C LEU A 272 -12.06 -8.66 14.10
N TYR A 273 -12.76 -7.58 14.45
CA TYR A 273 -13.15 -7.31 15.84
C TYR A 273 -14.52 -7.89 16.13
N ASP A 274 -14.62 -8.80 17.07
CA ASP A 274 -15.91 -9.37 17.53
C ASP A 274 -16.77 -8.32 18.24
N LYS A 275 -16.13 -7.38 18.92
CA LYS A 275 -16.78 -6.29 19.67
C LYS A 275 -15.99 -5.00 19.55
N GLY A 276 -16.73 -3.91 19.34
CA GLY A 276 -16.12 -2.58 19.21
C GLY A 276 -15.52 -2.32 17.84
N VAL A 277 -14.63 -1.35 17.77
CA VAL A 277 -13.96 -0.90 16.57
C VAL A 277 -12.47 -0.68 16.84
N PRO A 278 -11.59 -0.82 15.81
CA PRO A 278 -10.15 -0.66 15.96
C PRO A 278 -9.74 0.79 16.28
N ALA A 279 -8.50 0.92 16.77
CA ALA A 279 -7.84 2.19 17.00
C ALA A 279 -6.39 2.14 16.51
N LEU A 280 -5.82 3.28 16.10
CA LEU A 280 -4.47 3.38 15.56
C LEU A 280 -3.39 2.77 16.46
N LYS A 281 -3.50 2.94 17.78
CA LYS A 281 -2.54 2.40 18.76
C LYS A 281 -2.39 0.87 18.70
N ASN A 282 -3.37 0.17 18.10
CA ASN A 282 -3.39 -1.30 18.04
C ASN A 282 -2.72 -1.84 16.77
N VAL A 283 -2.44 -0.98 15.78
CA VAL A 283 -1.93 -1.36 14.45
C VAL A 283 -0.62 -0.68 14.07
N VAL A 284 -0.31 0.47 14.66
CA VAL A 284 0.95 1.18 14.37
C VAL A 284 2.15 0.30 14.74
N GLY A 285 3.04 0.10 13.76
CA GLY A 285 4.20 -0.80 13.87
C GLY A 285 3.90 -2.26 13.57
N LEU A 286 2.65 -2.61 13.19
CA LEU A 286 2.23 -3.97 12.88
C LEU A 286 1.73 -4.09 11.42
N PRO A 287 1.86 -5.27 10.79
CA PRO A 287 1.51 -5.49 9.39
C PRO A 287 0.02 -5.80 9.17
N PHE A 288 -0.84 -5.45 10.10
CA PHE A 288 -2.27 -5.81 10.06
C PHE A 288 -3.15 -4.68 9.57
N CYS A 289 -4.29 -5.06 8.94
CA CYS A 289 -5.48 -4.23 8.83
C CYS A 289 -6.54 -4.76 9.80
N ASP A 290 -6.93 -3.94 10.77
CA ASP A 290 -7.97 -4.24 11.76
C ASP A 290 -9.30 -3.69 11.27
N ILE A 291 -10.37 -4.50 11.31
CA ILE A 291 -11.71 -4.12 10.87
C ILE A 291 -12.72 -4.43 11.96
N GLY A 292 -13.58 -3.46 12.27
CA GLY A 292 -14.74 -3.63 13.13
C GLY A 292 -15.94 -2.86 12.60
N PHE A 293 -17.16 -3.24 12.98
CA PHE A 293 -18.36 -2.60 12.46
C PHE A 293 -19.51 -2.52 13.47
N ALA A 294 -20.44 -1.62 13.19
CA ALA A 294 -21.70 -1.49 13.92
C ALA A 294 -22.86 -1.33 12.94
N VAL A 295 -24.01 -1.97 13.26
CA VAL A 295 -25.24 -1.91 12.47
C VAL A 295 -26.36 -1.34 13.32
N GLN A 296 -27.14 -0.39 12.76
CA GLN A 296 -28.37 0.12 13.34
C GLN A 296 -29.42 0.32 12.24
N GLY A 297 -30.44 -0.55 12.21
CA GLY A 297 -31.38 -0.61 11.10
C GLY A 297 -30.67 -0.90 9.79
N GLU A 298 -30.88 -0.07 8.77
CA GLU A 298 -30.19 -0.17 7.49
C GLU A 298 -28.85 0.62 7.44
N HIS A 299 -28.41 1.19 8.56
CA HIS A 299 -27.15 1.92 8.64
C HIS A 299 -26.02 1.02 9.13
N LEU A 300 -24.91 1.04 8.39
CA LEU A 300 -23.68 0.33 8.72
C LEU A 300 -22.53 1.34 8.83
N ILE A 301 -21.78 1.24 9.92
CA ILE A 301 -20.48 1.91 10.04
C ILE A 301 -19.41 0.82 10.12
N VAL A 302 -18.47 0.87 9.18
CA VAL A 302 -17.24 0.06 9.24
C VAL A 302 -16.10 0.97 9.64
N VAL A 303 -15.26 0.51 10.56
CA VAL A 303 -14.02 1.20 10.93
C VAL A 303 -12.86 0.30 10.62
N ALA A 304 -11.89 0.81 9.86
CA ALA A 304 -10.64 0.13 9.57
C ALA A 304 -9.45 0.92 10.11
N ALA A 305 -8.44 0.22 10.60
CA ALA A 305 -7.19 0.82 11.02
C ALA A 305 -6.00 0.00 10.52
N GLU A 306 -4.96 0.67 10.04
CA GLU A 306 -3.70 0.05 9.62
C GLU A 306 -2.51 1.00 9.81
N ASP A 307 -1.31 0.46 9.74
CA ASP A 307 -0.11 1.28 9.61
C ASP A 307 0.10 1.62 8.13
N ASN A 308 0.08 2.91 7.81
CA ASN A 308 0.19 3.40 6.42
C ASN A 308 1.52 3.08 5.74
N LEU A 309 2.57 2.80 6.50
CA LEU A 309 3.89 2.42 5.98
C LEU A 309 4.08 0.89 5.90
N LEU A 310 3.29 0.13 6.68
CA LEU A 310 3.36 -1.34 6.72
C LEU A 310 2.26 -1.98 5.88
N LYS A 311 1.08 -2.27 6.47
CA LYS A 311 -0.01 -2.87 5.68
C LYS A 311 -0.43 -1.97 4.52
N GLY A 312 -0.37 -0.66 4.70
CA GLY A 312 -0.61 0.32 3.64
C GLY A 312 0.50 0.45 2.59
N ALA A 313 1.67 -0.21 2.73
CA ALA A 313 2.80 -0.09 1.81
C ALA A 313 3.78 -1.28 1.89
N ALA A 314 4.82 -1.22 2.74
CA ALA A 314 5.95 -2.15 2.73
C ALA A 314 5.56 -3.59 3.11
N ALA A 315 4.68 -3.76 4.11
CA ALA A 315 4.21 -5.10 4.49
C ALA A 315 3.32 -5.71 3.41
N GLN A 316 2.47 -4.91 2.75
CA GLN A 316 1.67 -5.36 1.60
C GLN A 316 2.57 -5.80 0.44
N ALA A 317 3.63 -5.03 0.12
CA ALA A 317 4.60 -5.40 -0.90
C ALA A 317 5.30 -6.72 -0.56
N MET A 318 5.73 -6.90 0.70
CA MET A 318 6.37 -8.12 1.15
C MET A 318 5.41 -9.30 1.18
N GLN A 319 4.14 -9.12 1.58
CA GLN A 319 3.09 -10.15 1.50
C GLN A 319 2.90 -10.61 0.05
N CYS A 320 2.82 -9.67 -0.90
CA CYS A 320 2.76 -10.00 -2.34
C CYS A 320 3.99 -10.78 -2.80
N ALA A 321 5.19 -10.40 -2.34
CA ALA A 321 6.42 -11.11 -2.67
C ALA A 321 6.42 -12.54 -2.09
N ASN A 322 5.97 -12.71 -0.86
CA ASN A 322 5.82 -14.03 -0.26
C ASN A 322 4.91 -14.95 -1.09
N ILE A 323 3.75 -14.44 -1.51
CA ILE A 323 2.82 -15.19 -2.37
C ILE A 323 3.45 -15.48 -3.73
N ARG A 324 4.10 -14.49 -4.36
CA ARG A 324 4.73 -14.64 -5.69
C ARG A 324 5.78 -15.75 -5.71
N PHE A 325 6.56 -15.88 -4.65
CA PHE A 325 7.65 -16.85 -4.56
C PHE A 325 7.29 -18.11 -3.75
N GLY A 326 6.02 -18.28 -3.38
CA GLY A 326 5.54 -19.50 -2.71
C GLY A 326 5.97 -19.63 -1.24
N PHE A 327 6.29 -18.52 -0.58
CA PHE A 327 6.57 -18.50 0.85
C PHE A 327 5.26 -18.32 1.67
N PRO A 328 5.26 -18.65 2.97
CA PRO A 328 4.15 -18.28 3.85
C PRO A 328 3.86 -16.77 3.77
N GLU A 329 2.60 -16.38 3.60
CA GLU A 329 2.21 -14.96 3.43
C GLU A 329 2.77 -14.04 4.53
N THR A 330 2.91 -14.56 5.75
CA THR A 330 3.39 -13.82 6.92
C THR A 330 4.91 -13.88 7.13
N GLN A 331 5.64 -14.54 6.25
CA GLN A 331 7.09 -14.70 6.40
C GLN A 331 7.80 -13.35 6.53
N ALA A 332 8.58 -13.19 7.58
CA ALA A 332 9.25 -11.94 7.96
C ALA A 332 8.33 -10.75 8.28
N LEU A 333 7.02 -10.92 8.31
CA LEU A 333 6.07 -9.87 8.69
C LEU A 333 5.70 -9.93 10.16
N ILE A 334 5.51 -11.14 10.69
CA ILE A 334 5.21 -11.42 12.10
C ILE A 334 6.13 -12.52 12.63
#